data_be7b08f00e93af1d016a95958382b68a
#
_entry.id   be7b08f00e93af1d016a95958382b68a
#
_cell.length_a   1.000
_cell.length_b   1.000
_cell.length_c   1.000
_cell.angle_alpha   90.00
_cell.angle_beta   90.00
_cell.angle_gamma   90.00
#
_symmetry.space_group_name_H-M   'P 1'
#
loop_
_entity.id
_entity.type
_entity.pdbx_description
1 polymer ?
#
loop_
_entity_poly.entity_id
_entity_poly.type
_entity_poly.pdbx_seq_one_letter_code
_entity_poly.pdbx_strand_id
1 'polypeptide(L)'
;MTTKAPPSPLAGEGWGYGVDTFLLVVCWGACDMLNQAVDFGYRRRRMNDSLLCGPLAGGRDAGDGRSRSVFGPAAAKKGQRLLERLVCQRTVAVKRLGGDEAGEKGIGRFLRNARVSEPGLIAAAKAHLSPQVAGRRVLAIQDTSEINYSRQKRRKRAFGRGGNGTDPALFVHPVLVVDADSGVVLGLVDIQIWERHGAAASEAARETDAKESKRWLIGAQAAASLRGAGAVAVTVIADREGDTYAAFARRPAAVDLLVRAQTERCLVDGGHLFRHLDALPVADRFVLDLPSIPGRAARRATMVLRYGPVGLRRPAKSIDRALPDGVALYALDVREIDPPNGVEPVHWRLLSSAPIDSVETAQRSIADYRRRWLIEQLFRTLKSQGLGIEDSQIEAPHVLRKLTLIALRAAVVCMQLVQARHGADQRPATAAFDEDDMPVLQAIAPTVDGKTQRLRNPFQPKSLPWAAWIIARLGAWSGANNAKPPGPITMHRGLQCFYAIAHGFRLKHVSTP
;
A
#
# COMPACT_ATOMS: atom_id res chain seq x y z
N MET A 1 64.23 -15.72 7.41
CA MET A 1 63.10 -16.58 7.84
C MET A 1 61.85 -15.74 7.79
N THR A 2 61.14 -15.87 6.70
CA THR A 2 59.92 -15.12 6.32
C THR A 2 58.73 -16.00 6.62
N THR A 3 57.86 -15.61 7.55
CA THR A 3 56.59 -16.27 7.81
C THR A 3 55.49 -15.60 7.01
N LYS A 4 54.94 -16.36 6.07
CA LYS A 4 53.75 -16.03 5.29
C LYS A 4 52.49 -16.05 6.14
N ALA A 5 51.65 -15.04 5.97
CA ALA A 5 50.27 -15.02 6.44
C ALA A 5 49.37 -15.97 5.57
N PRO A 6 48.34 -16.58 6.15
CA PRO A 6 47.41 -17.45 5.38
C PRO A 6 46.37 -16.62 4.63
N PRO A 7 45.83 -17.15 3.52
CA PRO A 7 44.85 -16.47 2.66
C PRO A 7 43.43 -16.55 3.24
N SER A 8 42.63 -15.50 2.94
CA SER A 8 41.21 -15.42 3.18
C SER A 8 40.45 -16.48 2.38
N PRO A 9 39.38 -17.07 2.88
CA PRO A 9 38.51 -17.93 2.08
C PRO A 9 37.56 -17.12 1.20
N LEU A 10 37.62 -17.42 -0.07
CA LEU A 10 36.72 -17.00 -1.13
C LEU A 10 35.34 -17.62 -0.97
N ALA A 11 34.39 -16.85 -1.43
CA ALA A 11 33.01 -17.09 -1.75
C ALA A 11 32.59 -18.49 -2.22
N GLY A 12 31.36 -18.81 -1.86
CA GLY A 12 30.49 -19.65 -2.66
C GLY A 12 30.08 -20.94 -1.99
N GLU A 13 28.89 -20.93 -1.39
CA GLU A 13 28.02 -22.11 -1.46
C GLU A 13 26.57 -21.67 -1.29
N GLY A 14 25.73 -22.14 -2.24
CA GLY A 14 24.31 -21.83 -2.34
C GLY A 14 23.52 -22.54 -1.24
N TRP A 15 22.59 -21.80 -0.66
CA TRP A 15 21.55 -22.34 0.20
C TRP A 15 20.25 -22.42 -0.60
N GLY A 16 20.01 -23.58 -1.17
CA GLY A 16 18.68 -24.02 -1.50
C GLY A 16 18.12 -24.84 -0.32
N TYR A 17 16.80 -24.76 -0.18
CA TYR A 17 15.89 -25.48 0.70
C TYR A 17 15.52 -24.79 2.03
N GLY A 18 14.21 -24.50 2.14
CA GLY A 18 13.54 -24.22 3.40
C GLY A 18 12.69 -22.95 3.45
N VAL A 19 12.06 -22.54 2.34
CA VAL A 19 11.36 -21.24 2.25
C VAL A 19 9.91 -21.25 2.74
N ASP A 20 9.26 -22.43 2.85
CA ASP A 20 7.82 -22.50 3.07
C ASP A 20 7.34 -22.38 4.52
N THR A 21 8.18 -22.66 5.51
CA THR A 21 7.76 -22.64 6.92
C THR A 21 7.97 -21.27 7.58
N PHE A 22 8.90 -20.45 7.09
CA PHE A 22 9.22 -19.13 7.65
C PHE A 22 8.23 -18.02 7.24
N LEU A 23 7.54 -18.18 6.12
CA LEU A 23 6.57 -17.23 5.57
C LEU A 23 5.29 -17.07 6.41
N LEU A 24 4.91 -18.10 7.16
CA LEU A 24 3.71 -18.09 8.00
C LEU A 24 3.84 -17.18 9.23
N VAL A 25 5.04 -17.00 9.77
CA VAL A 25 5.27 -16.26 11.02
C VAL A 25 5.37 -14.75 10.78
N VAL A 26 5.95 -14.32 9.65
CA VAL A 26 6.16 -12.88 9.38
C VAL A 26 4.87 -12.14 8.95
N CYS A 27 3.97 -12.82 8.23
CA CYS A 27 2.65 -12.25 7.92
C CYS A 27 1.73 -12.21 9.16
N TRP A 28 1.97 -13.06 10.16
CA TRP A 28 1.19 -13.16 11.37
C TRP A 28 1.46 -12.03 12.35
N GLY A 29 2.74 -11.72 12.61
CA GLY A 29 3.13 -10.69 13.59
C GLY A 29 2.75 -9.27 13.16
N ALA A 30 2.75 -8.96 11.87
CA ALA A 30 2.44 -7.60 11.40
C ALA A 30 0.93 -7.29 11.42
N CYS A 31 0.05 -8.30 11.21
CA CYS A 31 -1.40 -8.11 11.30
C CYS A 31 -1.92 -8.05 12.74
N ASP A 32 -1.34 -8.85 13.65
CA ASP A 32 -1.75 -8.83 15.07
C ASP A 32 -1.33 -7.52 15.76
N MET A 33 -0.24 -6.88 15.32
CA MET A 33 0.16 -5.59 15.89
C MET A 33 -0.75 -4.42 15.49
N LEU A 34 -1.40 -4.47 14.33
CA LEU A 34 -2.39 -3.46 13.95
C LEU A 34 -3.64 -3.53 14.84
N ASN A 35 -3.99 -4.70 15.34
CA ASN A 35 -5.16 -4.90 16.21
C ASN A 35 -4.87 -4.65 17.69
N GLN A 36 -3.65 -4.91 18.18
CA GLN A 36 -3.29 -4.66 19.59
C GLN A 36 -3.05 -3.18 19.90
N ALA A 37 -2.77 -2.34 18.90
CA ALA A 37 -2.64 -0.90 19.09
C ALA A 37 -3.99 -0.16 19.24
N VAL A 38 -5.13 -0.83 19.01
CA VAL A 38 -6.48 -0.24 19.07
C VAL A 38 -7.12 -0.41 20.45
N ASP A 39 -6.56 -1.22 21.34
CA ASP A 39 -7.18 -1.57 22.63
C ASP A 39 -6.79 -0.66 23.81
N PHE A 40 -6.23 0.53 23.55
CA PHE A 40 -6.07 1.56 24.57
C PHE A 40 -7.32 2.44 24.63
N GLY A 41 -8.22 2.01 25.48
CA GLY A 41 -9.28 2.69 26.21
C GLY A 41 -9.84 4.01 25.67
N TYR A 42 -10.74 4.00 24.69
CA TYR A 42 -11.64 5.12 24.46
C TYR A 42 -13.04 4.75 24.94
N ARG A 43 -13.36 5.13 26.19
CA ARG A 43 -14.75 5.12 26.69
C ARG A 43 -15.57 6.11 25.86
N ARG A 44 -16.47 5.58 25.03
CA ARG A 44 -17.53 6.35 24.37
C ARG A 44 -18.38 7.09 25.43
N ARG A 45 -18.28 8.40 25.51
CA ARG A 45 -19.36 9.25 25.99
C ARG A 45 -20.35 9.45 24.86
N ARG A 46 -21.54 8.94 25.02
CA ARG A 46 -22.71 9.32 24.22
C ARG A 46 -22.99 10.80 24.51
N MET A 47 -23.00 11.64 23.49
CA MET A 47 -23.76 12.89 23.53
C MET A 47 -24.86 12.76 22.47
N ASN A 48 -26.07 12.68 22.98
CA ASN A 48 -27.27 13.10 22.28
C ASN A 48 -27.18 14.62 22.12
N ASP A 49 -27.43 15.12 20.93
CA ASP A 49 -28.29 16.30 20.79
C ASP A 49 -28.79 16.44 19.36
N SER A 50 -30.09 16.45 19.28
CA SER A 50 -30.93 16.85 18.17
C SER A 50 -30.89 18.38 18.05
N LEU A 51 -30.68 18.91 16.83
CA LEU A 51 -31.29 20.19 16.46
C LEU A 51 -31.49 20.25 14.93
N LEU A 52 -32.75 20.50 14.64
CA LEU A 52 -33.38 20.82 13.35
C LEU A 52 -32.77 22.04 12.68
N CYS A 53 -32.59 22.00 11.38
CA CYS A 53 -32.89 23.14 10.52
C CYS A 53 -33.23 22.69 9.09
N GLY A 54 -34.30 23.25 8.61
CA GLY A 54 -35.02 22.88 7.39
C GLY A 54 -34.44 23.42 6.06
N PRO A 55 -35.18 23.34 4.96
CA PRO A 55 -34.64 23.20 3.61
C PRO A 55 -34.51 24.52 2.88
N LEU A 56 -33.49 24.64 2.02
CA LEU A 56 -33.48 25.60 0.91
C LEU A 56 -33.52 24.85 -0.42
N ALA A 57 -34.50 25.22 -1.19
CA ALA A 57 -34.86 24.68 -2.49
C ALA A 57 -33.93 25.15 -3.63
N GLY A 58 -33.86 24.32 -4.67
CA GLY A 58 -33.70 24.81 -6.03
C GLY A 58 -32.52 24.24 -6.80
N GLY A 59 -32.79 23.34 -7.75
CA GLY A 59 -31.84 22.99 -8.83
C GLY A 59 -32.00 21.54 -9.28
N ARG A 60 -32.93 21.31 -10.21
CA ARG A 60 -33.08 20.03 -10.93
C ARG A 60 -31.84 19.78 -11.78
N ASP A 61 -31.20 18.64 -11.59
CA ASP A 61 -30.79 17.71 -12.65
C ASP A 61 -30.43 16.37 -12.01
N ALA A 62 -31.40 15.48 -12.04
CA ALA A 62 -31.22 14.08 -11.69
C ALA A 62 -30.51 13.37 -12.87
N GLY A 63 -29.18 13.52 -12.92
CA GLY A 63 -28.30 12.73 -13.77
C GLY A 63 -28.05 11.39 -13.10
N ASP A 64 -28.51 10.31 -13.76
CA ASP A 64 -28.24 8.91 -13.48
C ASP A 64 -26.82 8.69 -12.94
N GLY A 65 -26.68 8.36 -11.65
CA GLY A 65 -25.43 8.22 -10.91
C GLY A 65 -24.57 7.00 -11.28
N ARG A 66 -24.64 6.54 -12.52
CA ARG A 66 -23.72 5.55 -13.07
C ARG A 66 -22.41 6.24 -13.41
N SER A 67 -21.40 6.05 -12.59
CA SER A 67 -20.00 6.39 -12.89
C SER A 67 -19.68 5.93 -14.31
N ARG A 68 -19.57 6.86 -15.26
CA ARG A 68 -19.16 6.55 -16.64
C ARG A 68 -17.77 5.92 -16.56
N SER A 69 -17.71 4.62 -16.87
CA SER A 69 -16.44 3.87 -16.97
C SER A 69 -15.48 4.65 -17.89
N VAL A 70 -14.25 4.86 -17.39
CA VAL A 70 -13.15 5.51 -18.15
C VAL A 70 -12.86 4.77 -19.46
N PHE A 71 -13.29 3.51 -19.54
CA PHE A 71 -13.20 2.64 -20.72
C PHE A 71 -14.60 2.33 -21.23
N GLY A 72 -14.71 2.06 -22.55
CA GLY A 72 -15.95 1.49 -23.06
C GLY A 72 -16.31 0.17 -22.35
N PRO A 73 -17.61 -0.20 -22.25
CA PRO A 73 -18.08 -1.31 -21.41
C PRO A 73 -17.33 -2.64 -21.64
N ALA A 74 -17.04 -2.96 -22.89
CA ALA A 74 -16.32 -4.19 -23.24
C ALA A 74 -14.87 -4.21 -22.73
N ALA A 75 -14.17 -3.07 -22.73
CA ALA A 75 -12.80 -2.96 -22.22
C ALA A 75 -12.80 -3.00 -20.68
N ALA A 76 -13.74 -2.35 -20.02
CA ALA A 76 -13.92 -2.41 -18.58
C ALA A 76 -14.15 -3.85 -18.11
N LYS A 77 -15.07 -4.59 -18.75
CA LYS A 77 -15.34 -6.01 -18.44
C LYS A 77 -14.12 -6.91 -18.64
N LYS A 78 -13.30 -6.67 -19.69
CA LYS A 78 -12.06 -7.42 -19.91
C LYS A 78 -11.01 -7.10 -18.86
N GLY A 79 -10.86 -5.83 -18.46
CA GLY A 79 -9.97 -5.40 -17.39
C GLY A 79 -10.34 -6.03 -16.06
N GLN A 80 -11.63 -6.04 -15.73
CA GLN A 80 -12.15 -6.67 -14.52
C GLN A 80 -11.88 -8.19 -14.50
N ARG A 81 -12.16 -8.90 -15.60
CA ARG A 81 -11.84 -10.33 -15.71
C ARG A 81 -10.35 -10.63 -15.56
N LEU A 82 -9.47 -9.74 -16.08
CA LEU A 82 -8.03 -9.90 -15.90
C LEU A 82 -7.64 -9.70 -14.43
N LEU A 83 -8.23 -8.71 -13.75
CA LEU A 83 -8.04 -8.49 -12.31
C LEU A 83 -8.44 -9.74 -11.50
N GLU A 84 -9.63 -10.29 -11.73
CA GLU A 84 -10.12 -11.51 -11.10
C GLU A 84 -9.15 -12.69 -11.30
N ARG A 85 -8.67 -12.88 -12.54
CA ARG A 85 -7.71 -13.94 -12.85
C ARG A 85 -6.36 -13.76 -12.13
N LEU A 86 -5.86 -12.52 -12.04
CA LEU A 86 -4.65 -12.21 -11.28
C LEU A 86 -4.83 -12.55 -9.80
N VAL A 87 -5.94 -12.14 -9.20
CA VAL A 87 -6.27 -12.43 -7.78
C VAL A 87 -6.41 -13.94 -7.56
N CYS A 88 -7.13 -14.62 -8.45
CA CYS A 88 -7.43 -16.05 -8.36
C CYS A 88 -6.19 -16.93 -8.59
N GLN A 89 -5.37 -16.64 -9.60
CA GLN A 89 -4.28 -17.51 -10.01
C GLN A 89 -2.93 -17.15 -9.42
N ARG A 90 -2.79 -15.98 -8.79
CA ARG A 90 -1.55 -15.44 -8.21
C ARG A 90 -0.37 -15.56 -9.18
N THR A 91 -0.56 -15.15 -10.41
CA THR A 91 0.48 -15.17 -11.44
C THR A 91 0.27 -14.04 -12.43
N VAL A 92 1.34 -13.58 -13.04
CA VAL A 92 1.32 -12.64 -14.18
C VAL A 92 1.64 -13.34 -15.49
N ALA A 93 1.82 -14.65 -15.50
CA ALA A 93 2.06 -15.43 -16.70
C ALA A 93 0.82 -15.45 -17.60
N VAL A 94 0.83 -14.68 -18.68
CA VAL A 94 -0.35 -14.45 -19.54
C VAL A 94 -0.93 -15.75 -20.09
N LYS A 95 -0.08 -16.72 -20.41
CA LYS A 95 -0.51 -18.06 -20.84
C LYS A 95 -1.37 -18.76 -19.79
N ARG A 96 -0.94 -18.73 -18.52
CA ARG A 96 -1.71 -19.30 -17.40
C ARG A 96 -3.00 -18.51 -17.17
N LEU A 97 -2.91 -17.17 -17.14
CA LEU A 97 -4.08 -16.30 -17.00
C LEU A 97 -5.09 -16.48 -18.12
N GLY A 98 -4.66 -16.79 -19.34
CA GLY A 98 -5.53 -17.07 -20.48
C GLY A 98 -6.34 -18.35 -20.31
N GLY A 99 -5.73 -19.37 -19.74
CA GLY A 99 -6.28 -20.73 -19.66
C GLY A 99 -6.12 -21.52 -20.96
N ASP A 100 -6.38 -20.88 -22.09
CA ASP A 100 -6.20 -21.40 -23.44
C ASP A 100 -5.55 -20.35 -24.35
N GLU A 101 -5.28 -20.71 -25.61
CA GLU A 101 -4.66 -19.84 -26.60
C GLU A 101 -5.53 -18.62 -26.94
N ALA A 102 -6.85 -18.80 -26.99
CA ALA A 102 -7.79 -17.70 -27.28
C ALA A 102 -7.81 -16.68 -26.14
N GLY A 103 -7.78 -17.12 -24.90
CA GLY A 103 -7.69 -16.28 -23.71
C GLY A 103 -6.33 -15.56 -23.62
N GLU A 104 -5.22 -16.25 -23.91
CA GLU A 104 -3.90 -15.64 -23.99
C GLU A 104 -3.85 -14.51 -25.01
N LYS A 105 -4.30 -14.80 -26.25
CA LYS A 105 -4.42 -13.80 -27.33
C LYS A 105 -5.37 -12.66 -26.94
N GLY A 106 -6.46 -12.98 -26.23
CA GLY A 106 -7.45 -12.00 -25.73
C GLY A 106 -6.84 -11.02 -24.73
N ILE A 107 -6.07 -11.50 -23.77
CA ILE A 107 -5.34 -10.66 -22.79
C ILE A 107 -4.28 -9.83 -23.51
N GLY A 108 -3.51 -10.43 -24.41
CA GLY A 108 -2.50 -9.74 -25.20
C GLY A 108 -3.08 -8.58 -26.03
N ARG A 109 -4.23 -8.80 -26.72
CA ARG A 109 -4.96 -7.75 -27.45
C ARG A 109 -5.44 -6.64 -26.54
N PHE A 110 -5.99 -6.98 -25.37
CA PHE A 110 -6.45 -6.00 -24.37
C PHE A 110 -5.30 -5.10 -23.90
N LEU A 111 -4.18 -5.67 -23.49
CA LEU A 111 -3.03 -4.92 -22.98
C LEU A 111 -2.34 -4.08 -24.08
N ARG A 112 -2.33 -4.54 -25.35
CA ARG A 112 -1.78 -3.78 -26.48
C ARG A 112 -2.73 -2.70 -27.01
N ASN A 113 -4.00 -2.73 -26.64
CA ASN A 113 -4.97 -1.76 -27.15
C ASN A 113 -4.61 -0.34 -26.67
N ALA A 114 -4.45 0.59 -27.61
CA ALA A 114 -4.14 1.99 -27.32
C ALA A 114 -5.23 2.70 -26.50
N ARG A 115 -6.50 2.28 -26.66
CA ARG A 115 -7.63 2.83 -25.87
C ARG A 115 -7.58 2.41 -24.39
N VAL A 116 -6.84 1.38 -24.04
CA VAL A 116 -6.54 0.99 -22.65
C VAL A 116 -5.25 1.70 -22.25
N SER A 117 -5.35 2.94 -21.82
CA SER A 117 -4.20 3.78 -21.45
C SER A 117 -3.82 3.60 -19.98
N GLU A 118 -2.56 3.89 -19.63
CA GLU A 118 -2.09 3.91 -18.23
C GLU A 118 -2.87 4.92 -17.39
N PRO A 119 -3.06 6.19 -17.84
CA PRO A 119 -3.90 7.15 -17.11
C PRO A 119 -5.33 6.64 -16.89
N GLY A 120 -5.91 5.94 -17.87
CA GLY A 120 -7.25 5.36 -17.74
C GLY A 120 -7.30 4.25 -16.67
N LEU A 121 -6.27 3.39 -16.60
CA LEU A 121 -6.19 2.34 -15.55
C LEU A 121 -6.02 2.94 -14.16
N ILE A 122 -5.22 4.01 -14.02
CA ILE A 122 -5.04 4.75 -12.77
C ILE A 122 -6.35 5.44 -12.36
N ALA A 123 -7.02 6.11 -13.31
CA ALA A 123 -8.30 6.76 -13.06
C ALA A 123 -9.39 5.75 -12.61
N ALA A 124 -9.40 4.53 -13.19
CA ALA A 124 -10.30 3.47 -12.75
C ALA A 124 -10.00 2.99 -11.33
N ALA A 125 -8.72 2.88 -10.93
CA ALA A 125 -8.33 2.55 -9.56
C ALA A 125 -8.79 3.63 -8.57
N LYS A 126 -8.58 4.90 -8.92
CA LYS A 126 -9.00 6.06 -8.12
C LYS A 126 -10.53 6.16 -8.01
N ALA A 127 -11.27 5.91 -9.08
CA ALA A 127 -12.74 5.90 -9.06
C ALA A 127 -13.29 4.83 -8.11
N HIS A 128 -12.67 3.64 -8.07
CA HIS A 128 -13.02 2.58 -7.12
C HIS A 128 -12.70 2.96 -5.67
N LEU A 129 -11.61 3.70 -5.43
CA LEU A 129 -11.21 4.18 -4.10
C LEU A 129 -12.13 5.29 -3.58
N SER A 130 -12.54 6.24 -4.44
CA SER A 130 -13.18 7.50 -4.03
C SER A 130 -14.37 7.34 -3.07
N PRO A 131 -15.33 6.42 -3.25
CA PRO A 131 -16.44 6.25 -2.30
C PRO A 131 -16.00 5.68 -0.95
N GLN A 132 -14.81 5.09 -0.87
CA GLN A 132 -14.33 4.42 0.33
C GLN A 132 -13.65 5.38 1.32
N VAL A 133 -13.34 6.62 0.93
CA VAL A 133 -12.61 7.58 1.76
C VAL A 133 -13.51 8.60 2.45
N ALA A 134 -14.79 8.66 2.09
CA ALA A 134 -15.72 9.63 2.66
C ALA A 134 -15.85 9.47 4.18
N GLY A 135 -15.76 10.61 4.91
CA GLY A 135 -15.85 10.65 6.37
C GLY A 135 -14.63 10.08 7.11
N ARG A 136 -13.54 9.74 6.42
CA ARG A 136 -12.35 9.12 7.02
C ARG A 136 -11.15 10.06 7.09
N ARG A 137 -10.34 9.88 8.11
CA ARG A 137 -8.94 10.29 8.10
C ARG A 137 -8.18 9.24 7.30
N VAL A 138 -7.40 9.66 6.31
CA VAL A 138 -6.67 8.72 5.44
C VAL A 138 -5.18 9.02 5.41
N LEU A 139 -4.40 7.95 5.30
CA LEU A 139 -2.96 7.99 5.07
C LEU A 139 -2.71 7.64 3.60
N ALA A 140 -2.02 8.51 2.89
CA ALA A 140 -1.56 8.27 1.52
C ALA A 140 -0.08 7.88 1.57
N ILE A 141 0.17 6.59 1.66
CA ILE A 141 1.52 6.04 1.83
C ILE A 141 2.16 5.89 0.45
N GLN A 142 3.32 6.48 0.26
CA GLN A 142 4.07 6.38 -0.99
C GLN A 142 5.48 5.86 -0.75
N ASP A 143 5.95 5.06 -1.69
CA ASP A 143 7.30 4.49 -1.72
C ASP A 143 7.62 4.01 -3.14
N THR A 144 8.91 3.81 -3.44
CA THR A 144 9.35 3.34 -4.75
C THR A 144 9.90 1.92 -4.65
N SER A 145 9.52 1.07 -5.60
CA SER A 145 10.13 -0.25 -5.73
C SER A 145 10.62 -0.48 -7.15
N GLU A 146 11.83 -1.03 -7.26
CA GLU A 146 12.36 -1.55 -8.50
C GLU A 146 11.79 -2.96 -8.76
N ILE A 147 11.26 -3.20 -9.94
CA ILE A 147 10.90 -4.52 -10.44
C ILE A 147 12.03 -4.95 -11.36
N ASN A 148 12.85 -5.90 -10.92
CA ASN A 148 14.09 -6.29 -11.57
C ASN A 148 13.90 -7.55 -12.42
N TYR A 149 14.40 -7.50 -13.64
CA TYR A 149 14.33 -8.59 -14.61
C TYR A 149 15.70 -9.19 -14.96
N SER A 150 16.65 -9.22 -14.02
CA SER A 150 17.99 -9.77 -14.20
C SER A 150 17.98 -11.19 -14.76
N ARG A 151 17.01 -12.02 -14.35
CA ARG A 151 16.83 -13.39 -14.85
C ARG A 151 16.35 -13.48 -16.29
N GLN A 152 15.89 -12.37 -16.89
CA GLN A 152 15.27 -12.31 -18.21
C GLN A 152 15.92 -11.27 -19.14
N LYS A 153 17.20 -10.94 -18.93
CA LYS A 153 17.94 -9.91 -19.68
C LYS A 153 17.76 -10.00 -21.20
N ARG A 154 17.80 -11.24 -21.75
CA ARG A 154 17.68 -11.46 -23.21
C ARG A 154 16.31 -11.06 -23.76
N ARG A 155 15.24 -11.20 -22.96
CA ARG A 155 13.86 -10.86 -23.36
C ARG A 155 13.52 -9.39 -23.09
N LYS A 156 14.22 -8.74 -22.17
CA LYS A 156 13.93 -7.39 -21.70
C LYS A 156 14.84 -6.31 -22.31
N ARG A 157 15.32 -6.50 -23.54
CA ARG A 157 16.26 -5.58 -24.20
C ARG A 157 15.72 -4.16 -24.40
N ALA A 158 14.38 -4.01 -24.52
CA ALA A 158 13.72 -2.72 -24.69
C ALA A 158 13.51 -1.96 -23.37
N PHE A 159 13.85 -2.57 -22.23
CA PHE A 159 13.66 -1.95 -20.91
C PHE A 159 14.85 -1.07 -20.53
N GLY A 160 14.56 -0.05 -19.73
CA GLY A 160 15.60 0.76 -19.10
C GLY A 160 16.37 -0.02 -18.03
N ARG A 161 17.39 0.61 -17.45
CA ARG A 161 18.30 0.00 -16.49
C ARG A 161 17.81 0.19 -15.05
N GLY A 162 18.03 -0.83 -14.22
CA GLY A 162 17.78 -0.80 -12.78
C GLY A 162 18.82 0.04 -12.01
N GLY A 163 18.68 0.07 -10.70
CA GLY A 163 19.57 0.80 -9.80
C GLY A 163 21.04 0.37 -9.87
N ASN A 164 21.31 -0.90 -10.25
CA ASN A 164 22.66 -1.41 -10.49
C ASN A 164 23.27 -0.99 -11.84
N GLY A 165 22.53 -0.24 -12.66
CA GLY A 165 22.97 0.27 -13.97
C GLY A 165 23.07 -0.76 -15.10
N THR A 166 22.79 -2.04 -14.86
CA THR A 166 23.00 -3.14 -15.81
C THR A 166 21.77 -3.97 -16.11
N ASP A 167 20.93 -4.24 -15.12
CA ASP A 167 19.79 -5.11 -15.27
C ASP A 167 18.57 -4.36 -15.81
N PRO A 168 17.77 -4.99 -16.70
CA PRO A 168 16.52 -4.39 -17.13
C PRO A 168 15.54 -4.30 -15.97
N ALA A 169 14.90 -3.14 -15.82
CA ALA A 169 13.99 -2.87 -14.72
C ALA A 169 12.87 -1.91 -15.09
N LEU A 170 11.80 -1.94 -14.28
CA LEU A 170 10.77 -0.91 -14.15
C LEU A 170 10.81 -0.36 -12.73
N PHE A 171 10.60 0.92 -12.57
CA PHE A 171 10.35 1.54 -11.27
C PHE A 171 8.87 1.80 -11.12
N VAL A 172 8.31 1.45 -9.97
CA VAL A 172 6.91 1.69 -9.61
C VAL A 172 6.81 2.49 -8.33
N HIS A 173 5.97 3.52 -8.34
CA HIS A 173 5.73 4.39 -7.19
C HIS A 173 4.22 4.54 -6.98
N PRO A 174 3.58 3.59 -6.29
CA PRO A 174 2.18 3.67 -5.95
C PRO A 174 1.96 4.61 -4.76
N VAL A 175 0.77 5.21 -4.70
CA VAL A 175 0.25 5.92 -3.54
C VAL A 175 -0.89 5.07 -2.95
N LEU A 176 -0.56 4.32 -1.92
CA LEU A 176 -1.46 3.41 -1.21
C LEU A 176 -2.27 4.18 -0.18
N VAL A 177 -3.60 4.09 -0.25
CA VAL A 177 -4.49 4.78 0.69
C VAL A 177 -4.99 3.82 1.76
N VAL A 178 -4.85 4.23 3.01
CA VAL A 178 -5.15 3.47 4.22
C VAL A 178 -6.02 4.31 5.13
N ASP A 179 -6.99 3.70 5.78
CA ASP A 179 -7.75 4.33 6.86
C ASP A 179 -6.84 4.57 8.07
N ALA A 180 -6.74 5.81 8.54
CA ALA A 180 -5.82 6.18 9.60
C ALA A 180 -6.22 5.61 10.98
N ASP A 181 -7.49 5.30 11.19
CA ASP A 181 -7.98 4.83 12.48
C ASP A 181 -7.92 3.30 12.57
N SER A 182 -8.44 2.60 11.56
CA SER A 182 -8.46 1.12 11.54
C SER A 182 -7.20 0.48 10.95
N GLY A 183 -6.41 1.21 10.15
CA GLY A 183 -5.27 0.66 9.42
C GLY A 183 -5.63 -0.21 8.22
N VAL A 184 -6.90 -0.25 7.81
CA VAL A 184 -7.30 -1.05 6.65
C VAL A 184 -6.93 -0.38 5.33
N VAL A 185 -6.50 -1.18 4.37
CA VAL A 185 -6.16 -0.72 3.01
C VAL A 185 -7.44 -0.39 2.26
N LEU A 186 -7.53 0.84 1.75
CA LEU A 186 -8.68 1.33 0.99
C LEU A 186 -8.49 1.18 -0.52
N GLY A 187 -7.30 1.44 -1.05
CA GLY A 187 -7.01 1.35 -2.47
C GLY A 187 -5.78 2.13 -2.90
N LEU A 188 -5.72 2.50 -4.18
CA LEU A 188 -4.64 3.27 -4.78
C LEU A 188 -5.19 4.56 -5.37
N VAL A 189 -4.61 5.72 -5.03
CA VAL A 189 -5.01 7.01 -5.59
C VAL A 189 -4.18 7.41 -6.80
N ASP A 190 -2.93 6.94 -6.87
CA ASP A 190 -2.01 7.17 -7.99
C ASP A 190 -1.00 6.03 -8.11
N ILE A 191 -0.44 5.85 -9.31
CA ILE A 191 0.63 4.90 -9.58
C ILE A 191 1.50 5.49 -10.69
N GLN A 192 2.74 5.79 -10.39
CA GLN A 192 3.72 6.23 -11.37
C GLN A 192 4.62 5.05 -11.75
N ILE A 193 4.85 4.85 -13.04
CA ILE A 193 5.75 3.80 -13.55
C ILE A 193 6.68 4.44 -14.57
N TRP A 194 7.99 4.20 -14.43
CA TRP A 194 8.98 4.71 -15.37
C TRP A 194 10.14 3.74 -15.57
N GLU A 195 10.96 4.07 -16.52
CA GLU A 195 12.18 3.38 -16.90
C GLU A 195 13.33 4.39 -16.96
N ARG A 196 14.54 3.95 -16.67
CA ARG A 196 15.77 4.77 -16.79
C ARG A 196 16.47 4.42 -18.08
N HIS A 197 16.45 5.31 -19.05
CA HIS A 197 17.16 5.19 -20.32
C HIS A 197 18.36 6.13 -20.36
N GLY A 198 19.47 5.66 -20.94
CA GLY A 198 20.71 6.42 -21.08
C GLY A 198 21.73 6.23 -19.96
N ALA A 199 22.95 6.77 -20.15
CA ALA A 199 23.96 6.84 -19.10
C ALA A 199 23.44 7.76 -17.98
N ALA A 200 23.79 7.46 -16.73
CA ALA A 200 23.47 8.34 -15.60
C ALA A 200 23.99 9.75 -15.92
N ALA A 201 23.09 10.67 -16.27
CA ALA A 201 23.47 12.05 -16.45
C ALA A 201 24.05 12.56 -15.13
N SER A 202 25.14 13.34 -15.19
CA SER A 202 25.73 13.95 -14.02
C SER A 202 24.63 14.68 -13.23
N GLU A 203 24.69 14.64 -11.93
CA GLU A 203 23.69 15.20 -11.01
C GLU A 203 23.42 16.70 -11.30
N ALA A 204 24.43 17.40 -11.85
CA ALA A 204 24.38 18.80 -12.27
C ALA A 204 23.55 19.06 -13.55
N ALA A 205 23.40 18.04 -14.42
CA ALA A 205 22.70 18.20 -15.71
C ALA A 205 21.18 17.91 -15.65
N ARG A 206 20.65 17.50 -14.49
CA ARG A 206 19.22 17.21 -14.32
C ARG A 206 18.51 18.49 -13.96
N GLU A 207 17.78 19.08 -14.89
CA GLU A 207 16.81 20.12 -14.60
C GLU A 207 15.85 19.64 -13.50
N THR A 208 15.45 20.55 -12.62
CA THR A 208 14.54 20.25 -11.49
C THR A 208 13.28 19.53 -11.94
N ASP A 209 12.86 19.75 -13.18
CA ASP A 209 11.68 19.17 -13.80
C ASP A 209 11.82 17.72 -14.25
N ALA A 210 13.03 17.26 -14.54
CA ALA A 210 13.32 15.87 -14.92
C ALA A 210 13.70 14.96 -13.75
N LYS A 211 13.80 15.49 -12.52
CA LYS A 211 14.23 14.68 -11.36
C LYS A 211 13.15 13.68 -10.94
N GLU A 212 13.56 12.44 -10.76
CA GLU A 212 12.70 11.40 -10.19
C GLU A 212 12.10 11.78 -8.82
N SER A 213 12.77 12.68 -8.07
CA SER A 213 12.26 13.23 -6.81
C SER A 213 10.92 13.96 -6.91
N LYS A 214 10.51 14.40 -8.10
CA LYS A 214 9.17 14.98 -8.33
C LYS A 214 8.04 13.99 -8.06
N ARG A 215 8.30 12.68 -8.15
CA ARG A 215 7.28 11.66 -7.89
C ARG A 215 6.58 11.84 -6.55
N TRP A 216 7.32 12.27 -5.53
CA TRP A 216 6.79 12.52 -4.17
C TRP A 216 5.75 13.64 -4.17
N LEU A 217 6.04 14.73 -4.87
CA LEU A 217 5.09 15.85 -4.99
C LEU A 217 3.87 15.48 -5.84
N ILE A 218 4.07 14.76 -6.95
CA ILE A 218 2.98 14.25 -7.80
C ILE A 218 2.06 13.35 -6.98
N GLY A 219 2.61 12.43 -6.18
CA GLY A 219 1.83 11.59 -5.27
C GLY A 219 1.05 12.38 -4.23
N ALA A 220 1.65 13.43 -3.65
CA ALA A 220 0.96 14.33 -2.72
C ALA A 220 -0.17 15.12 -3.40
N GLN A 221 0.03 15.60 -4.64
CA GLN A 221 -1.00 16.24 -5.45
C GLN A 221 -2.16 15.29 -5.77
N ALA A 222 -1.85 14.04 -6.12
CA ALA A 222 -2.87 13.03 -6.33
C ALA A 222 -3.67 12.75 -5.03
N ALA A 223 -2.98 12.65 -3.89
CA ALA A 223 -3.60 12.46 -2.58
C ALA A 223 -4.53 13.62 -2.18
N ALA A 224 -4.19 14.86 -2.54
CA ALA A 224 -5.01 16.04 -2.28
C ALA A 224 -6.44 15.91 -2.84
N SER A 225 -6.60 15.18 -3.95
CA SER A 225 -7.92 14.94 -4.55
C SER A 225 -8.87 14.13 -3.67
N LEU A 226 -8.36 13.40 -2.67
CA LEU A 226 -9.18 12.63 -1.72
C LEU A 226 -10.02 13.53 -0.82
N ARG A 227 -9.60 14.79 -0.60
CA ARG A 227 -10.42 15.78 0.10
C ARG A 227 -11.73 16.07 -0.66
N GLY A 228 -11.62 16.19 -2.00
CA GLY A 228 -12.80 16.35 -2.87
C GLY A 228 -13.70 15.09 -2.92
N ALA A 229 -13.14 13.92 -2.61
CA ALA A 229 -13.90 12.67 -2.45
C ALA A 229 -14.49 12.49 -1.04
N GLY A 230 -14.39 13.50 -0.15
CA GLY A 230 -15.01 13.51 1.16
C GLY A 230 -14.12 13.01 2.30
N ALA A 231 -12.82 12.79 2.09
CA ALA A 231 -11.90 12.49 3.20
C ALA A 231 -11.84 13.67 4.19
N VAL A 232 -11.92 13.39 5.49
CA VAL A 232 -11.88 14.40 6.57
C VAL A 232 -10.48 14.98 6.73
N ALA A 233 -9.45 14.14 6.60
CA ALA A 233 -8.06 14.55 6.60
C ALA A 233 -7.23 13.61 5.72
N VAL A 234 -6.16 14.13 5.14
CA VAL A 234 -5.23 13.35 4.30
C VAL A 234 -3.82 13.64 4.77
N THR A 235 -3.12 12.61 5.25
CA THR A 235 -1.71 12.68 5.59
C THR A 235 -0.90 11.82 4.61
N VAL A 236 0.02 12.44 3.92
CA VAL A 236 0.96 11.75 3.02
C VAL A 236 2.14 11.25 3.83
N ILE A 237 2.42 9.96 3.74
CA ILE A 237 3.53 9.32 4.47
C ILE A 237 4.60 8.88 3.48
N ALA A 238 5.85 9.24 3.79
CA ALA A 238 7.01 8.84 3.00
C ALA A 238 8.19 8.42 3.91
N ASP A 239 9.08 7.64 3.32
CA ASP A 239 10.35 7.31 3.97
C ASP A 239 11.41 8.41 3.76
N ARG A 240 12.68 8.06 4.00
CA ARG A 240 13.83 8.97 3.87
C ARG A 240 13.98 9.56 2.46
N GLU A 241 13.62 8.83 1.40
CA GLU A 241 13.72 9.33 0.03
C GLU A 241 12.74 10.47 -0.25
N GLY A 242 11.61 10.52 0.47
CA GLY A 242 10.64 11.61 0.42
C GLY A 242 11.06 12.88 1.14
N ASP A 243 12.16 12.86 1.91
CA ASP A 243 12.67 14.03 2.66
C ASP A 243 13.32 15.05 1.73
N THR A 244 12.51 15.75 0.96
CA THR A 244 12.96 16.84 0.09
C THR A 244 12.36 18.17 0.53
N TYR A 245 13.18 19.24 0.56
CA TYR A 245 12.71 20.57 0.92
C TYR A 245 11.55 21.05 0.01
N ALA A 246 11.64 20.75 -1.28
CA ALA A 246 10.62 21.11 -2.25
C ALA A 246 9.27 20.42 -1.98
N ALA A 247 9.27 19.18 -1.45
CA ALA A 247 8.04 18.48 -1.09
C ALA A 247 7.29 19.22 0.02
N PHE A 248 7.99 19.68 1.05
CA PHE A 248 7.38 20.47 2.14
C PHE A 248 6.94 21.87 1.66
N ALA A 249 7.81 22.55 0.91
CA ALA A 249 7.57 23.93 0.45
C ALA A 249 6.42 24.04 -0.56
N ARG A 250 6.21 23.03 -1.39
CA ARG A 250 5.19 22.98 -2.45
C ARG A 250 4.05 22.01 -2.17
N ARG A 251 3.95 21.49 -0.93
CA ARG A 251 2.85 20.60 -0.61
C ARG A 251 1.51 21.25 -0.89
N PRO A 252 0.53 20.51 -1.43
CA PRO A 252 -0.84 21.00 -1.54
C PRO A 252 -1.42 21.34 -0.16
N ALA A 253 -2.12 22.46 -0.02
CA ALA A 253 -2.73 22.87 1.24
C ALA A 253 -3.73 21.84 1.80
N ALA A 254 -4.29 21.00 0.94
CA ALA A 254 -5.29 20.00 1.30
C ALA A 254 -4.72 18.74 1.97
N VAL A 255 -3.40 18.61 2.07
CA VAL A 255 -2.74 17.44 2.67
C VAL A 255 -1.65 17.83 3.65
N ASP A 256 -1.44 16.99 4.66
CA ASP A 256 -0.28 17.03 5.51
C ASP A 256 0.78 16.02 5.07
N LEU A 257 2.04 16.30 5.40
CA LEU A 257 3.16 15.40 5.16
C LEU A 257 3.68 14.87 6.50
N LEU A 258 3.99 13.59 6.55
CA LEU A 258 4.70 12.94 7.65
C LEU A 258 5.83 12.11 7.03
N VAL A 259 7.07 12.59 7.14
CA VAL A 259 8.21 12.07 6.39
C VAL A 259 9.36 11.74 7.36
N ARG A 260 10.06 10.64 7.13
CA ARG A 260 11.26 10.32 7.91
C ARG A 260 12.43 11.19 7.42
N ALA A 261 13.03 11.94 8.35
CA ALA A 261 14.20 12.77 8.05
C ALA A 261 15.39 11.90 7.63
N GLN A 262 16.06 12.29 6.55
CA GLN A 262 17.20 11.58 6.00
C GLN A 262 18.53 12.19 6.46
N THR A 263 18.63 13.52 6.38
CA THR A 263 19.88 14.23 6.56
C THR A 263 19.75 15.35 7.59
N GLU A 264 20.87 15.72 8.19
CA GLU A 264 20.99 16.93 8.99
C GLU A 264 20.66 18.15 8.13
N ARG A 265 19.82 19.02 8.63
CA ARG A 265 19.39 20.24 7.93
C ARG A 265 19.63 21.48 8.79
N CYS A 266 19.98 22.59 8.13
CA CYS A 266 20.04 23.88 8.80
C CYS A 266 18.62 24.37 9.12
N LEU A 267 18.46 24.95 10.29
CA LEU A 267 17.26 25.62 10.74
C LEU A 267 17.32 27.13 10.43
N VAL A 268 16.15 27.76 10.40
CA VAL A 268 16.03 29.20 10.12
C VAL A 268 16.73 30.04 11.21
N ASP A 269 16.70 29.58 12.45
CA ASP A 269 17.36 30.18 13.62
C ASP A 269 18.88 29.97 13.67
N GLY A 270 19.47 29.29 12.68
CA GLY A 270 20.91 29.03 12.57
C GLY A 270 21.37 27.71 13.19
N GLY A 271 20.50 26.96 13.82
CA GLY A 271 20.80 25.63 14.38
C GLY A 271 20.76 24.51 13.33
N HIS A 272 20.85 23.28 13.82
CA HIS A 272 20.79 22.05 13.03
C HIS A 272 19.68 21.12 13.57
N LEU A 273 18.90 20.50 12.68
CA LEU A 273 17.72 19.71 13.00
C LEU A 273 17.98 18.62 14.02
N PHE A 274 18.98 17.78 13.80
CA PHE A 274 19.21 16.63 14.67
C PHE A 274 19.73 17.06 16.04
N ARG A 275 20.60 18.06 16.08
CA ARG A 275 21.08 18.63 17.35
C ARG A 275 19.94 19.28 18.12
N HIS A 276 19.04 19.99 17.43
CA HIS A 276 17.85 20.58 18.03
C HIS A 276 16.97 19.51 18.68
N LEU A 277 16.66 18.42 17.94
CA LEU A 277 15.87 17.30 18.44
C LEU A 277 16.51 16.59 19.64
N ASP A 278 17.83 16.40 19.61
CA ASP A 278 18.56 15.76 20.72
C ASP A 278 18.54 16.63 22.00
N ALA A 279 18.45 17.95 21.86
CA ALA A 279 18.39 18.93 22.96
C ALA A 279 16.98 19.11 23.55
N LEU A 280 15.92 18.70 22.85
CA LEU A 280 14.56 18.82 23.37
C LEU A 280 14.36 17.98 24.63
N PRO A 281 13.53 18.42 25.59
CA PRO A 281 13.20 17.63 26.76
C PRO A 281 12.48 16.34 26.35
N VAL A 282 12.64 15.30 27.15
CA VAL A 282 11.85 14.07 27.01
C VAL A 282 10.40 14.37 27.35
N ALA A 283 9.52 14.23 26.38
CA ALA A 283 8.09 14.48 26.54
C ALA A 283 7.33 13.24 27.03
N ASP A 284 7.79 12.03 26.63
CA ASP A 284 7.13 10.78 27.00
C ASP A 284 8.10 9.59 26.94
N ARG A 285 7.73 8.51 27.67
CA ARG A 285 8.38 7.19 27.60
C ARG A 285 7.29 6.14 27.45
N PHE A 286 7.41 5.31 26.44
CA PHE A 286 6.44 4.26 26.14
C PHE A 286 7.08 2.97 25.69
N VAL A 287 6.34 1.87 25.74
CA VAL A 287 6.79 0.56 25.25
C VAL A 287 6.24 0.31 23.87
N LEU A 288 7.11 -0.15 22.98
CA LEU A 288 6.79 -0.51 21.61
C LEU A 288 7.02 -2.00 21.40
N ASP A 289 5.97 -2.71 20.99
CA ASP A 289 6.11 -4.10 20.55
C ASP A 289 6.71 -4.13 19.13
N LEU A 290 7.89 -4.74 19.03
CA LEU A 290 8.60 -4.94 17.77
C LEU A 290 8.39 -6.38 17.30
N PRO A 291 7.89 -6.58 16.05
CA PRO A 291 7.69 -7.92 15.52
C PRO A 291 9.02 -8.61 15.21
N SER A 292 8.94 -9.93 15.09
CA SER A 292 10.03 -10.71 14.52
C SER A 292 10.19 -10.36 13.03
N ILE A 293 11.43 -10.11 12.64
CA ILE A 293 11.84 -9.98 11.24
C ILE A 293 13.09 -10.85 11.02
N PRO A 294 13.48 -11.19 9.79
CA PRO A 294 14.72 -11.90 9.54
C PRO A 294 15.89 -11.21 10.22
N GLY A 295 16.64 -11.96 11.03
CA GLY A 295 17.76 -11.45 11.83
C GLY A 295 17.41 -10.74 13.15
N ARG A 296 16.11 -10.59 13.49
CA ARG A 296 15.69 -9.98 14.77
C ARG A 296 14.45 -10.67 15.33
N ALA A 297 14.57 -11.25 16.54
CA ALA A 297 13.43 -11.80 17.28
C ALA A 297 12.42 -10.70 17.67
N ALA A 298 11.16 -11.10 17.87
CA ALA A 298 10.15 -10.21 18.44
C ALA A 298 10.56 -9.79 19.86
N ARG A 299 10.39 -8.49 20.20
CA ARG A 299 10.72 -7.96 21.51
C ARG A 299 9.93 -6.70 21.85
N ARG A 300 9.91 -6.36 23.11
CA ARG A 300 9.42 -5.08 23.60
C ARG A 300 10.59 -4.11 23.71
N ALA A 301 10.42 -2.90 23.18
CA ALA A 301 11.42 -1.84 23.21
C ALA A 301 10.91 -0.66 24.03
N THR A 302 11.72 -0.14 24.94
CA THR A 302 11.42 1.10 25.65
C THR A 302 11.83 2.27 24.79
N MET A 303 10.87 3.13 24.45
CA MET A 303 11.05 4.28 23.58
C MET A 303 11.01 5.57 24.36
N VAL A 304 11.82 6.54 23.94
CA VAL A 304 11.80 7.93 24.40
C VAL A 304 11.28 8.78 23.24
N LEU A 305 10.37 9.69 23.56
CA LEU A 305 9.77 10.65 22.64
C LEU A 305 10.20 12.08 22.98
N ARG A 306 10.65 12.81 21.97
CA ARG A 306 10.83 14.26 21.97
C ARG A 306 10.12 14.84 20.76
N TYR A 307 9.56 16.03 20.87
CA TYR A 307 8.95 16.73 19.73
C TYR A 307 8.95 18.24 19.96
N GLY A 308 8.88 18.98 18.86
CA GLY A 308 8.78 20.43 18.90
C GLY A 308 8.67 21.05 17.51
N PRO A 309 8.34 22.35 17.45
CA PRO A 309 8.34 23.10 16.21
C PRO A 309 9.76 23.29 15.69
N VAL A 310 9.91 23.31 14.36
CA VAL A 310 11.17 23.58 13.66
C VAL A 310 10.94 24.40 12.40
N GLY A 311 11.85 25.31 12.10
CA GLY A 311 11.88 26.05 10.83
C GLY A 311 13.01 25.51 9.96
N LEU A 312 12.72 24.74 8.92
CA LEU A 312 13.75 24.29 7.98
C LEU A 312 14.18 25.43 7.06
N ARG A 313 15.46 25.70 6.96
CA ARG A 313 16.02 26.67 6.02
C ARG A 313 16.18 26.06 4.63
N ARG A 314 15.89 26.87 3.58
CA ARG A 314 16.14 26.46 2.19
C ARG A 314 17.62 26.09 2.02
N PRO A 315 17.92 24.91 1.40
CA PRO A 315 19.29 24.52 1.14
C PRO A 315 20.02 25.56 0.27
N ALA A 316 21.24 25.95 0.64
CA ALA A 316 22.02 26.96 -0.09
C ALA A 316 22.26 26.56 -1.56
N LYS A 317 22.40 25.25 -1.84
CA LYS A 317 22.57 24.69 -3.18
C LYS A 317 21.26 24.54 -3.96
N SER A 318 20.12 25.00 -3.43
CA SER A 318 18.86 24.92 -4.16
C SER A 318 18.91 25.75 -5.42
N ILE A 319 18.68 25.12 -6.57
CA ILE A 319 18.61 25.79 -7.87
C ILE A 319 17.29 26.56 -7.98
N ASP A 320 16.23 26.03 -7.38
CA ASP A 320 14.89 26.62 -7.40
C ASP A 320 14.78 27.77 -6.40
N ARG A 321 14.96 28.99 -6.91
CA ARG A 321 14.89 30.22 -6.12
C ARG A 321 13.47 30.67 -5.78
N ALA A 322 12.46 30.07 -6.42
CA ALA A 322 11.04 30.33 -6.12
C ALA A 322 10.57 29.62 -4.84
N LEU A 323 11.38 28.72 -4.27
CA LEU A 323 11.08 28.13 -2.96
C LEU A 323 11.26 29.17 -1.85
N PRO A 324 10.40 29.15 -0.81
CA PRO A 324 10.54 30.06 0.35
C PRO A 324 11.88 29.85 1.06
N ASP A 325 12.36 30.87 1.77
CA ASP A 325 13.63 30.78 2.52
C ASP A 325 13.56 29.87 3.74
N GLY A 326 12.34 29.67 4.27
CA GLY A 326 12.07 28.76 5.38
C GLY A 326 10.71 28.08 5.26
N VAL A 327 10.60 26.90 5.85
CA VAL A 327 9.35 26.13 5.97
C VAL A 327 9.16 25.76 7.43
N ALA A 328 8.03 26.19 8.03
CA ALA A 328 7.65 25.81 9.38
C ALA A 328 7.08 24.40 9.40
N LEU A 329 7.59 23.56 10.27
CA LEU A 329 7.21 22.16 10.47
C LEU A 329 7.23 21.82 11.97
N TYR A 330 6.83 20.60 12.27
CA TYR A 330 7.06 19.94 13.56
C TYR A 330 7.99 18.76 13.35
N ALA A 331 8.83 18.50 14.34
CA ALA A 331 9.74 17.36 14.30
C ALA A 331 9.56 16.48 15.53
N LEU A 332 9.73 15.16 15.35
CA LEU A 332 9.72 14.17 16.41
C LEU A 332 11.03 13.37 16.39
N ASP A 333 11.57 13.09 17.57
CA ASP A 333 12.63 12.10 17.77
C ASP A 333 12.08 10.96 18.63
N VAL A 334 12.09 9.76 18.08
CA VAL A 334 11.61 8.53 18.73
C VAL A 334 12.77 7.56 18.76
N ARG A 335 13.34 7.34 19.95
CA ARG A 335 14.56 6.55 20.11
C ARG A 335 14.36 5.46 21.14
N GLU A 336 14.80 4.26 20.80
CA GLU A 336 14.91 3.17 21.77
C GLU A 336 16.04 3.43 22.76
N ILE A 337 15.76 3.19 24.03
CA ILE A 337 16.76 3.18 25.10
C ILE A 337 16.98 1.75 25.57
N ASP A 338 18.20 1.47 26.00
CA ASP A 338 18.62 0.16 26.51
C ASP A 338 18.31 -1.01 25.56
N PRO A 339 18.71 -0.93 24.27
CA PRO A 339 18.53 -2.03 23.34
C PRO A 339 19.35 -3.26 23.81
N PRO A 340 18.95 -4.50 23.47
CA PRO A 340 19.76 -5.67 23.75
C PRO A 340 21.15 -5.57 23.13
N ASN A 341 22.15 -6.18 23.78
CA ASN A 341 23.52 -6.17 23.30
C ASN A 341 23.65 -6.66 21.86
N GLY A 342 24.35 -5.90 21.02
CA GLY A 342 24.56 -6.22 19.61
C GLY A 342 23.34 -5.96 18.69
N VAL A 343 22.26 -5.37 19.20
CA VAL A 343 21.08 -5.01 18.41
C VAL A 343 21.07 -3.51 18.15
N GLU A 344 20.97 -3.10 16.89
CA GLU A 344 20.81 -1.69 16.53
C GLU A 344 19.49 -1.14 17.11
N PRO A 345 19.53 0.00 17.83
CA PRO A 345 18.34 0.60 18.42
C PRO A 345 17.37 1.11 17.34
N VAL A 346 16.09 1.03 17.60
CA VAL A 346 15.08 1.71 16.77
C VAL A 346 15.20 3.21 16.97
N HIS A 347 15.39 3.94 15.87
CA HIS A 347 15.47 5.39 15.88
C HIS A 347 14.74 6.00 14.69
N TRP A 348 13.72 6.80 14.97
CA TRP A 348 12.96 7.54 13.96
C TRP A 348 13.01 9.04 14.26
N ARG A 349 13.46 9.82 13.28
CA ARG A 349 13.30 11.26 13.24
C ARG A 349 12.28 11.57 12.15
N LEU A 350 11.15 12.16 12.54
CA LEU A 350 10.04 12.44 11.64
C LEU A 350 9.84 13.94 11.54
N LEU A 351 9.48 14.41 10.32
CA LEU A 351 9.06 15.77 10.04
C LEU A 351 7.58 15.75 9.67
N SER A 352 6.81 16.62 10.30
CA SER A 352 5.37 16.76 10.09
C SER A 352 5.01 18.18 9.68
N SER A 353 4.15 18.33 8.68
CA SER A 353 3.52 19.61 8.38
C SER A 353 2.27 19.89 9.21
N ALA A 354 1.66 18.82 9.78
CA ALA A 354 0.59 18.96 10.75
C ALA A 354 1.14 19.35 12.12
N PRO A 355 0.41 20.16 12.91
CA PRO A 355 0.81 20.50 14.27
C PRO A 355 0.98 19.28 15.16
N ILE A 356 2.05 19.31 15.99
CA ILE A 356 2.31 18.34 17.05
C ILE A 356 2.55 19.14 18.32
N ASP A 357 1.48 19.33 19.07
CA ASP A 357 1.39 20.21 20.23
C ASP A 357 1.15 19.47 21.55
N SER A 358 0.95 18.16 21.48
CA SER A 358 0.71 17.29 22.63
C SER A 358 1.34 15.90 22.45
N VAL A 359 1.48 15.16 23.55
CA VAL A 359 1.93 13.77 23.53
C VAL A 359 0.98 12.91 22.70
N GLU A 360 -0.32 13.16 22.76
CA GLU A 360 -1.34 12.42 22.01
C GLU A 360 -1.18 12.61 20.50
N THR A 361 -0.94 13.84 20.04
CA THR A 361 -0.70 14.12 18.61
C THR A 361 0.62 13.52 18.13
N ALA A 362 1.66 13.54 18.96
CA ALA A 362 2.92 12.89 18.69
C ALA A 362 2.78 11.36 18.60
N GLN A 363 2.11 10.73 19.55
CA GLN A 363 1.82 9.28 19.56
C GLN A 363 0.98 8.86 18.35
N ARG A 364 0.00 9.67 17.95
CA ARG A 364 -0.79 9.46 16.74
C ARG A 364 0.07 9.51 15.49
N SER A 365 0.98 10.47 15.39
CA SER A 365 1.92 10.59 14.27
C SER A 365 2.84 9.37 14.18
N ILE A 366 3.30 8.84 15.31
CA ILE A 366 4.09 7.61 15.39
C ILE A 366 3.26 6.41 14.87
N ALA A 367 2.01 6.28 15.34
CA ALA A 367 1.11 5.22 14.90
C ALA A 367 0.81 5.30 13.40
N ASP A 368 0.58 6.50 12.87
CA ASP A 368 0.36 6.75 11.45
C ASP A 368 1.62 6.39 10.63
N TYR A 369 2.82 6.81 11.07
CA TYR A 369 4.06 6.46 10.39
C TYR A 369 4.35 4.95 10.38
N ARG A 370 4.03 4.23 11.46
CA ARG A 370 4.19 2.77 11.52
C ARG A 370 3.40 2.04 10.42
N ARG A 371 2.27 2.59 9.97
CA ARG A 371 1.47 2.04 8.87
C ARG A 371 2.17 2.12 7.51
N ARG A 372 3.26 2.88 7.38
CA ARG A 372 4.10 2.90 6.18
C ARG A 372 4.50 1.50 5.72
N TRP A 373 4.68 0.58 6.66
CA TRP A 373 5.02 -0.82 6.34
C TRP A 373 4.01 -1.52 5.42
N LEU A 374 2.77 -1.04 5.32
CA LEU A 374 1.76 -1.63 4.44
C LEU A 374 2.14 -1.54 2.96
N ILE A 375 2.91 -0.53 2.54
CA ILE A 375 3.35 -0.43 1.16
C ILE A 375 4.43 -1.49 0.81
N GLU A 376 5.24 -1.88 1.79
CA GLU A 376 6.19 -2.98 1.61
C GLU A 376 5.46 -4.34 1.47
N GLN A 377 4.34 -4.52 2.16
CA GLN A 377 3.46 -5.68 1.97
C GLN A 377 2.82 -5.68 0.58
N LEU A 378 2.43 -4.51 0.07
CA LEU A 378 1.95 -4.36 -1.32
C LEU A 378 3.03 -4.82 -2.30
N PHE A 379 4.27 -4.37 -2.15
CA PHE A 379 5.38 -4.78 -3.01
C PHE A 379 5.69 -6.28 -2.91
N ARG A 380 5.65 -6.85 -1.71
CA ARG A 380 5.81 -8.31 -1.51
C ARG A 380 4.71 -9.09 -2.25
N THR A 381 3.47 -8.63 -2.15
CA THR A 381 2.33 -9.27 -2.82
C THR A 381 2.43 -9.14 -4.35
N LEU A 382 2.96 -8.04 -4.86
CA LEU A 382 3.19 -7.83 -6.29
C LEU A 382 4.33 -8.73 -6.82
N LYS A 383 5.40 -8.88 -6.04
CA LYS A 383 6.63 -9.61 -6.40
C LYS A 383 6.55 -11.11 -6.09
N SER A 384 7.67 -11.72 -5.77
CA SER A 384 7.90 -13.17 -5.63
C SER A 384 6.99 -13.86 -4.62
N GLN A 385 6.52 -13.16 -3.59
CA GLN A 385 5.65 -13.74 -2.55
C GLN A 385 4.15 -13.69 -2.91
N GLY A 386 3.80 -13.17 -4.07
CA GLY A 386 2.43 -13.02 -4.52
C GLY A 386 2.25 -13.32 -6.00
N LEU A 387 2.15 -12.27 -6.80
CA LEU A 387 1.79 -12.33 -8.22
C LEU A 387 2.97 -12.67 -9.14
N GLY A 388 4.22 -12.53 -8.68
CA GLY A 388 5.42 -12.84 -9.43
C GLY A 388 5.65 -11.90 -10.63
N ILE A 389 5.49 -10.58 -10.45
CA ILE A 389 5.61 -9.62 -11.56
C ILE A 389 6.99 -9.69 -12.24
N GLU A 390 8.04 -10.07 -11.51
CA GLU A 390 9.40 -10.22 -12.00
C GLU A 390 9.58 -11.45 -12.92
N ASP A 391 8.61 -12.39 -12.90
CA ASP A 391 8.61 -13.57 -13.77
C ASP A 391 7.83 -13.35 -15.08
N SER A 392 7.29 -12.14 -15.29
CA SER A 392 6.53 -11.82 -16.51
C SER A 392 7.37 -11.96 -17.77
N GLN A 393 6.85 -12.70 -18.75
CA GLN A 393 7.51 -12.91 -20.04
C GLN A 393 7.20 -11.82 -21.09
N ILE A 394 6.42 -10.81 -20.76
CA ILE A 394 6.07 -9.70 -21.65
C ILE A 394 7.35 -8.90 -21.99
N GLU A 395 7.64 -8.76 -23.28
CA GLU A 395 8.85 -8.10 -23.79
C GLU A 395 8.65 -6.61 -24.06
N ALA A 396 7.42 -6.17 -24.31
CA ALA A 396 7.11 -4.78 -24.60
C ALA A 396 6.87 -3.99 -23.32
N PRO A 397 7.66 -2.94 -23.01
CA PRO A 397 7.54 -2.17 -21.78
C PRO A 397 6.13 -1.60 -21.54
N HIS A 398 5.54 -0.94 -22.54
CA HIS A 398 4.20 -0.34 -22.44
C HIS A 398 3.09 -1.36 -22.11
N VAL A 399 3.25 -2.62 -22.55
CA VAL A 399 2.30 -3.71 -22.25
C VAL A 399 2.49 -4.18 -20.81
N LEU A 400 3.75 -4.34 -20.39
CA LEU A 400 4.09 -4.76 -19.03
C LEU A 400 3.69 -3.70 -18.00
N ARG A 401 3.84 -2.42 -18.28
CA ARG A 401 3.39 -1.31 -17.43
C ARG A 401 1.89 -1.41 -17.16
N LYS A 402 1.07 -1.64 -18.19
CA LYS A 402 -0.39 -1.83 -18.03
C LYS A 402 -0.72 -3.08 -17.20
N LEU A 403 -0.02 -4.19 -17.42
CA LEU A 403 -0.20 -5.38 -16.58
C LEU A 403 0.18 -5.10 -15.12
N THR A 404 1.27 -4.36 -14.89
CA THR A 404 1.72 -3.98 -13.53
C THR A 404 0.68 -3.12 -12.82
N LEU A 405 0.02 -2.17 -13.50
CA LEU A 405 -1.07 -1.37 -12.93
C LEU A 405 -2.24 -2.25 -12.44
N ILE A 406 -2.64 -3.23 -13.25
CA ILE A 406 -3.74 -4.15 -12.88
C ILE A 406 -3.28 -5.10 -11.78
N ALA A 407 -2.02 -5.56 -11.81
CA ALA A 407 -1.46 -6.42 -10.77
C ALA A 407 -1.34 -5.72 -9.40
N LEU A 408 -1.03 -4.42 -9.37
CA LEU A 408 -1.06 -3.62 -8.13
C LEU A 408 -2.48 -3.56 -7.53
N ARG A 409 -3.51 -3.40 -8.36
CA ARG A 409 -4.91 -3.49 -7.88
C ARG A 409 -5.24 -4.89 -7.34
N ALA A 410 -4.79 -5.95 -8.02
CA ALA A 410 -4.97 -7.32 -7.54
C ALA A 410 -4.29 -7.55 -6.19
N ALA A 411 -3.09 -7.00 -6.00
CA ALA A 411 -2.38 -7.06 -4.73
C ALA A 411 -3.16 -6.33 -3.60
N VAL A 412 -3.76 -5.18 -3.89
CA VAL A 412 -4.64 -4.47 -2.93
C VAL A 412 -5.83 -5.33 -2.53
N VAL A 413 -6.54 -5.95 -3.48
CA VAL A 413 -7.68 -6.85 -3.16
C VAL A 413 -7.25 -7.99 -2.25
N CYS A 414 -6.10 -8.62 -2.52
CA CYS A 414 -5.56 -9.66 -1.64
C CYS A 414 -5.29 -9.15 -0.21
N MET A 415 -4.73 -7.94 -0.07
CA MET A 415 -4.49 -7.33 1.25
C MET A 415 -5.79 -7.03 1.99
N GLN A 416 -6.79 -6.47 1.29
CA GLN A 416 -8.10 -6.15 1.86
C GLN A 416 -8.79 -7.39 2.43
N LEU A 417 -8.81 -8.50 1.68
CA LEU A 417 -9.43 -9.75 2.14
C LEU A 417 -8.71 -10.34 3.36
N VAL A 418 -7.38 -10.29 3.38
CA VAL A 418 -6.60 -10.75 4.54
C VAL A 418 -6.88 -9.90 5.77
N GLN A 419 -7.01 -8.58 5.63
CA GLN A 419 -7.32 -7.67 6.75
C GLN A 419 -8.77 -7.82 7.23
N ALA A 420 -9.73 -8.00 6.30
CA ALA A 420 -11.15 -8.10 6.62
C ALA A 420 -11.51 -9.32 7.49
N ARG A 421 -10.67 -10.36 7.51
CA ARG A 421 -10.89 -11.60 8.30
C ARG A 421 -11.13 -11.36 9.79
N HIS A 422 -10.66 -10.24 10.33
CA HIS A 422 -10.80 -9.91 11.77
C HIS A 422 -12.07 -9.10 12.10
N GLY A 423 -12.89 -8.77 11.11
CA GLY A 423 -14.12 -8.03 11.31
C GLY A 423 -13.96 -6.54 11.64
N ALA A 424 -12.74 -6.01 11.64
CA ALA A 424 -12.49 -4.60 11.89
C ALA A 424 -12.94 -3.69 10.74
N ASP A 425 -13.02 -4.23 9.53
CA ASP A 425 -13.39 -3.51 8.31
C ASP A 425 -14.87 -3.70 8.00
N GLN A 426 -15.69 -2.70 8.30
CA GLN A 426 -17.15 -2.76 8.10
C GLN A 426 -17.60 -2.29 6.70
N ARG A 427 -16.66 -2.10 5.76
CA ARG A 427 -17.02 -1.71 4.38
C ARG A 427 -17.86 -2.78 3.69
N PRO A 428 -18.62 -2.40 2.65
CA PRO A 428 -19.37 -3.37 1.84
C PRO A 428 -18.40 -4.31 1.09
N ALA A 429 -18.85 -5.52 0.79
CA ALA A 429 -18.05 -6.51 0.05
C ALA A 429 -17.60 -5.99 -1.33
N THR A 430 -18.34 -5.04 -1.92
CA THR A 430 -17.99 -4.36 -3.17
C THR A 430 -16.69 -3.53 -3.08
N ALA A 431 -16.12 -3.34 -1.89
CA ALA A 431 -14.77 -2.81 -1.74
C ALA A 431 -13.68 -3.70 -2.37
N ALA A 432 -13.92 -5.02 -2.46
CA ALA A 432 -12.97 -6.00 -3.01
C ALA A 432 -13.57 -6.87 -4.14
N PHE A 433 -14.90 -6.96 -4.25
CA PHE A 433 -15.63 -7.76 -5.23
C PHE A 433 -16.42 -6.86 -6.18
N ASP A 434 -16.74 -7.37 -7.38
CA ASP A 434 -17.64 -6.70 -8.30
C ASP A 434 -19.11 -6.84 -7.82
N GLU A 435 -19.98 -5.93 -8.26
CA GLU A 435 -21.42 -6.06 -7.98
C GLU A 435 -22.00 -7.36 -8.54
N ASP A 436 -21.51 -7.82 -9.69
CA ASP A 436 -21.89 -9.10 -10.31
C ASP A 436 -21.48 -10.33 -9.47
N ASP A 437 -20.56 -10.19 -8.51
CA ASP A 437 -20.15 -11.24 -7.59
C ASP A 437 -21.10 -11.38 -6.40
N MET A 438 -21.88 -10.36 -6.09
CA MET A 438 -22.73 -10.32 -4.90
C MET A 438 -23.81 -11.42 -4.88
N PRO A 439 -24.54 -11.69 -5.99
CA PRO A 439 -25.49 -12.81 -6.04
C PRO A 439 -24.84 -14.16 -5.80
N VAL A 440 -23.60 -14.34 -6.31
CA VAL A 440 -22.83 -15.58 -6.13
C VAL A 440 -22.42 -15.77 -4.67
N LEU A 441 -21.88 -14.73 -4.01
CA LEU A 441 -21.55 -14.76 -2.60
C LEU A 441 -22.77 -15.09 -1.74
N GLN A 442 -23.94 -14.51 -2.04
CA GLN A 442 -25.19 -14.78 -1.35
C GLN A 442 -25.67 -16.23 -1.53
N ALA A 443 -25.52 -16.80 -2.73
CA ALA A 443 -25.88 -18.19 -2.99
C ALA A 443 -24.93 -19.17 -2.27
N ILE A 444 -23.66 -18.85 -2.14
CA ILE A 444 -22.66 -19.68 -1.47
C ILE A 444 -22.78 -19.60 0.06
N ALA A 445 -23.12 -18.45 0.64
CA ALA A 445 -23.10 -18.25 2.08
C ALA A 445 -23.76 -19.37 2.89
N PRO A 446 -25.02 -19.80 2.61
CA PRO A 446 -25.66 -20.85 3.38
C PRO A 446 -24.99 -22.23 3.21
N THR A 447 -24.25 -22.46 2.12
CA THR A 447 -23.60 -23.77 1.85
C THR A 447 -22.30 -23.95 2.65
N VAL A 448 -21.65 -22.85 3.07
CA VAL A 448 -20.40 -22.87 3.84
C VAL A 448 -20.61 -22.64 5.33
N ASP A 449 -21.82 -22.27 5.75
CA ASP A 449 -22.20 -22.17 7.15
C ASP A 449 -22.23 -23.55 7.82
N GLY A 450 -21.73 -23.63 9.02
CA GLY A 450 -21.79 -24.85 9.81
C GLY A 450 -23.14 -25.04 10.52
N LYS A 451 -23.39 -26.26 11.01
CA LYS A 451 -24.63 -26.61 11.72
C LYS A 451 -24.81 -25.87 13.06
N THR A 452 -23.71 -25.55 13.73
CA THR A 452 -23.73 -24.85 15.02
C THR A 452 -23.57 -23.34 14.84
N GLN A 453 -24.12 -22.55 15.74
CA GLN A 453 -23.99 -21.09 15.72
C GLN A 453 -22.52 -20.62 15.69
N ARG A 454 -21.61 -21.35 16.34
CA ARG A 454 -20.17 -21.05 16.36
C ARG A 454 -19.49 -21.20 15.00
N LEU A 455 -20.08 -21.95 14.09
CA LEU A 455 -19.56 -22.22 12.74
C LEU A 455 -20.33 -21.46 11.66
N ARG A 456 -21.25 -20.59 12.05
CA ARG A 456 -21.95 -19.67 11.13
C ARG A 456 -21.14 -18.39 10.96
N ASN A 457 -21.37 -17.71 9.85
CA ASN A 457 -20.73 -16.45 9.58
C ASN A 457 -21.17 -15.39 10.60
N PRO A 458 -20.26 -14.84 11.44
CA PRO A 458 -20.63 -13.89 12.49
C PRO A 458 -20.79 -12.46 12.00
N PHE A 459 -20.44 -12.20 10.71
CA PHE A 459 -20.41 -10.84 10.18
C PHE A 459 -21.70 -10.46 9.48
N GLN A 460 -21.96 -9.15 9.42
CA GLN A 460 -23.13 -8.60 8.74
C GLN A 460 -23.12 -8.99 7.25
N PRO A 461 -24.23 -9.56 6.72
CA PRO A 461 -24.34 -9.90 5.30
C PRO A 461 -23.98 -8.72 4.39
N LYS A 462 -23.33 -9.03 3.26
CA LYS A 462 -22.83 -8.07 2.27
C LYS A 462 -21.68 -7.16 2.77
N SER A 463 -21.19 -7.32 3.99
CA SER A 463 -19.98 -6.64 4.44
C SER A 463 -18.73 -7.35 3.89
N LEU A 464 -17.60 -6.65 3.85
CA LEU A 464 -16.33 -7.23 3.42
C LEU A 464 -15.84 -8.36 4.34
N PRO A 465 -15.96 -8.29 5.68
CA PRO A 465 -15.68 -9.41 6.58
C PRO A 465 -16.56 -10.64 6.30
N TRP A 466 -17.84 -10.43 6.01
CA TRP A 466 -18.75 -11.51 5.65
C TRP A 466 -18.27 -12.23 4.38
N ALA A 467 -17.89 -11.48 3.34
CA ALA A 467 -17.34 -12.05 2.12
C ALA A 467 -16.00 -12.76 2.37
N ALA A 468 -15.09 -12.11 3.13
CA ALA A 468 -13.79 -12.69 3.48
C ALA A 468 -13.95 -14.02 4.25
N TRP A 469 -14.94 -14.13 5.14
CA TRP A 469 -15.26 -15.36 5.85
C TRP A 469 -15.72 -16.46 4.89
N ILE A 470 -16.61 -16.17 3.93
CA ILE A 470 -17.06 -17.12 2.90
C ILE A 470 -15.85 -17.62 2.09
N ILE A 471 -14.99 -16.71 1.64
CA ILE A 471 -13.77 -17.05 0.91
C ILE A 471 -12.85 -17.95 1.74
N ALA A 472 -12.68 -17.65 3.02
CA ALA A 472 -11.87 -18.47 3.91
C ALA A 472 -12.43 -19.89 4.05
N ARG A 473 -13.74 -20.03 4.17
CA ARG A 473 -14.43 -21.34 4.25
C ARG A 473 -14.25 -22.15 2.94
N LEU A 474 -14.42 -21.51 1.80
CA LEU A 474 -14.13 -22.14 0.49
C LEU A 474 -12.65 -22.56 0.38
N GLY A 475 -11.75 -21.86 1.06
CA GLY A 475 -10.32 -22.17 1.14
C GLY A 475 -9.97 -23.26 2.17
N ALA A 476 -10.97 -24.02 2.64
CA ALA A 476 -10.85 -25.10 3.64
C ALA A 476 -10.44 -24.63 5.05
N TRP A 477 -10.71 -23.37 5.42
CA TRP A 477 -10.60 -22.92 6.81
C TRP A 477 -11.76 -23.51 7.64
N SER A 478 -11.43 -24.06 8.81
CA SER A 478 -12.43 -24.74 9.65
C SER A 478 -13.51 -23.82 10.23
N GLY A 479 -13.20 -22.52 10.41
CA GLY A 479 -14.09 -21.56 11.05
C GLY A 479 -14.24 -21.75 12.57
N ALA A 480 -13.52 -22.71 13.18
CA ALA A 480 -13.59 -22.94 14.62
C ALA A 480 -12.94 -21.78 15.40
N ASN A 481 -13.46 -21.45 16.59
CA ASN A 481 -12.97 -20.33 17.41
C ASN A 481 -11.49 -20.43 17.82
N ASN A 482 -10.96 -21.65 17.92
CA ASN A 482 -9.56 -21.93 18.23
C ASN A 482 -8.69 -22.16 16.97
N ALA A 483 -9.28 -22.08 15.78
CA ALA A 483 -8.52 -22.19 14.54
C ALA A 483 -7.67 -20.93 14.31
N LYS A 484 -6.46 -21.12 13.83
CA LYS A 484 -5.64 -19.98 13.39
C LYS A 484 -6.41 -19.16 12.35
N PRO A 485 -6.35 -17.81 12.42
CA PRO A 485 -7.01 -16.98 11.42
C PRO A 485 -6.58 -17.35 10.00
N PRO A 486 -7.49 -17.29 9.00
CA PRO A 486 -7.18 -17.70 7.64
C PRO A 486 -6.10 -16.79 7.04
N GLY A 487 -4.99 -17.39 6.62
CA GLY A 487 -3.85 -16.67 6.03
C GLY A 487 -4.03 -16.42 4.52
N PRO A 488 -3.05 -15.76 3.88
CA PRO A 488 -3.08 -15.46 2.45
C PRO A 488 -3.27 -16.70 1.55
N ILE A 489 -2.71 -17.85 1.94
CA ILE A 489 -2.85 -19.11 1.18
C ILE A 489 -4.30 -19.61 1.21
N THR A 490 -4.93 -19.57 2.39
CA THR A 490 -6.33 -19.95 2.55
C THR A 490 -7.25 -19.04 1.75
N MET A 491 -7.06 -17.72 1.84
CA MET A 491 -7.82 -16.75 1.06
C MET A 491 -7.65 -16.98 -0.44
N HIS A 492 -6.44 -17.26 -0.88
CA HIS A 492 -6.18 -17.56 -2.28
C HIS A 492 -6.94 -18.82 -2.77
N ARG A 493 -6.85 -19.94 -2.03
CA ARG A 493 -7.59 -21.16 -2.36
C ARG A 493 -9.09 -20.90 -2.42
N GLY A 494 -9.61 -20.15 -1.47
CA GLY A 494 -11.02 -19.75 -1.44
C GLY A 494 -11.43 -18.92 -2.65
N LEU A 495 -10.60 -17.97 -3.06
CA LEU A 495 -10.85 -17.17 -4.27
C LEU A 495 -10.84 -18.03 -5.54
N GLN A 496 -9.95 -19.02 -5.63
CA GLN A 496 -9.96 -19.97 -6.75
C GLN A 496 -11.29 -20.72 -6.83
N CYS A 497 -11.76 -21.27 -5.71
CA CYS A 497 -13.06 -21.96 -5.63
C CYS A 497 -14.21 -21.00 -5.96
N PHE A 498 -14.21 -19.81 -5.38
CA PHE A 498 -15.22 -18.78 -5.58
C PHE A 498 -15.38 -18.43 -7.07
N TYR A 499 -14.28 -18.06 -7.75
CA TYR A 499 -14.38 -17.65 -9.16
C TYR A 499 -14.70 -18.81 -10.11
N ALA A 500 -14.35 -20.06 -9.76
CA ALA A 500 -14.80 -21.23 -10.50
C ALA A 500 -16.33 -21.40 -10.39
N ILE A 501 -16.88 -21.26 -9.18
CA ILE A 501 -18.34 -21.29 -8.93
C ILE A 501 -19.03 -20.11 -9.65
N ALA A 502 -18.49 -18.90 -9.52
CA ALA A 502 -19.03 -17.70 -10.14
C ALA A 502 -19.09 -17.82 -11.67
N HIS A 503 -18.08 -18.44 -12.27
CA HIS A 503 -18.10 -18.71 -13.70
C HIS A 503 -19.25 -19.63 -14.10
N GLY A 504 -19.41 -20.76 -13.40
CA GLY A 504 -20.52 -21.69 -13.64
C GLY A 504 -21.89 -21.09 -13.38
N PHE A 505 -22.03 -20.29 -12.31
CA PHE A 505 -23.26 -19.59 -11.97
C PHE A 505 -23.70 -18.62 -13.08
N ARG A 506 -22.76 -17.85 -13.62
CA ARG A 506 -23.01 -16.90 -14.71
C ARG A 506 -23.38 -17.61 -16.02
N LEU A 507 -22.83 -18.79 -16.31
CA LEU A 507 -23.20 -19.58 -17.49
C LEU A 507 -24.65 -20.04 -17.41
N LYS A 508 -25.13 -20.51 -16.26
CA LYS A 508 -26.51 -20.95 -16.05
C LYS A 508 -27.52 -19.81 -16.31
N HIS A 509 -27.19 -18.58 -15.90
CA HIS A 509 -28.08 -17.42 -16.10
C HIS A 509 -28.03 -16.82 -17.50
N VAL A 510 -27.05 -17.18 -18.33
CA VAL A 510 -27.03 -16.79 -19.76
C VAL A 510 -27.83 -17.77 -20.64
N SER A 511 -28.05 -18.99 -20.15
CA SER A 511 -28.71 -20.06 -20.90
C SER A 511 -30.20 -20.18 -20.64
N THR A 512 -30.80 -19.26 -19.87
CA THR A 512 -32.26 -19.19 -19.68
C THR A 512 -32.79 -18.04 -20.57
N PRO A 513 -33.58 -18.36 -21.64
CA PRO A 513 -34.17 -17.34 -22.52
C PRO A 513 -35.18 -16.46 -21.80
#